data_9e5cae97f58fc8a24251667ab19798e8
#
_entry.id   9e5cae97f58fc8a24251667ab19798e8
#
_cell.length_a   1.000
_cell.length_b   1.000
_cell.length_c   1.000
_cell.angle_alpha   90.00
_cell.angle_beta   90.00
_cell.angle_gamma   90.00
#
_symmetry.space_group_name_H-M   'P 1'
#
loop_
_entity.id
_entity.type
_entity.pdbx_description
1 polymer ?
#
loop_
_entity_poly.entity_id
_entity_poly.type
_entity_poly.pdbx_seq_one_letter_code
_entity_poly.pdbx_strand_id
1 'polypeptide(L)'
;MLPQSYAPRWIVTGIDLGLAIFALYTSALLRFEFVIPEHEWIMLKGFLPAFLVIRLGCTLAFRTYAGIIRHTGLADARRLLLSNLTGSICFSIANFTSAAFGDGTYLIPFSIIGIEWLIVSGAMISGRWFVKWLYVYNRRVPGTQTLVAIFGAGEAGLIAKHTIDRELGESSMRVVAFIDDDSTKVGKKLEGVDIFSADEAERLFMRGSVDRVIMSIQNLSSERRRSMVDLALKHGVRPLDVPPVDRWINGELSVGQIRELNIEDLLGRPPIALSVEAAQNSIVGKRICITGAAGSIGSEIVRQVLIHHPAAVLAIDQAETPLHNLHVELNRTSSEDAVELQVGDIRDGNQLTETLLAFQPDIVFHAAAYKHVPLMERQPWQAFETNVLGTQRTLSAAIESGCARFVMISTDKAVNPTSVMGCTKRLAELLVLYEGSKSDIHCVITRFGNVLGSNGSVIPLFKQQIERGGPITVTDAEVTRYFMTIPEAVSLVLEASALGEKNNVFVFDMGESVRILDLANKMIALAGMEVGRDIEVVITGLRPGEKMHEELLSMREYLLPTHHEKIMRAETPGTLATADMDAIASLACDQGNHHATRELLIRLIPEYKA
;
A
#
# COMPACT_ATOMS: atom_id res chain seq x y z
N MET A 1 -27.87 0.37 -27.19
CA MET A 1 -26.56 0.96 -26.86
C MET A 1 -26.54 2.39 -27.40
N LEU A 2 -26.53 3.40 -26.51
CA LEU A 2 -26.31 4.79 -26.95
C LEU A 2 -24.81 4.92 -27.27
N PRO A 3 -24.42 5.53 -28.39
CA PRO A 3 -23.02 5.63 -28.78
C PRO A 3 -22.21 6.39 -27.74
N GLN A 4 -20.98 5.94 -27.50
CA GLN A 4 -20.01 6.61 -26.62
C GLN A 4 -19.55 8.00 -27.14
N SER A 5 -19.99 8.41 -28.33
CA SER A 5 -19.65 9.70 -28.95
C SER A 5 -20.40 10.85 -28.26
N TYR A 6 -19.67 11.89 -27.95
CA TYR A 6 -20.23 13.16 -27.47
C TYR A 6 -21.23 13.71 -28.48
N ALA A 7 -22.42 14.14 -28.04
CA ALA A 7 -23.37 14.80 -28.91
C ALA A 7 -22.70 16.03 -29.55
N PRO A 8 -22.73 16.19 -30.88
CA PRO A 8 -22.15 17.36 -31.54
C PRO A 8 -22.73 18.65 -30.97
N ARG A 9 -21.90 19.65 -30.79
CA ARG A 9 -22.27 20.94 -30.18
C ARG A 9 -23.47 21.61 -30.85
N TRP A 10 -23.60 21.48 -32.18
CA TRP A 10 -24.73 22.02 -32.94
C TRP A 10 -26.07 21.37 -32.59
N ILE A 11 -26.10 20.07 -32.21
CA ILE A 11 -27.32 19.38 -31.75
C ILE A 11 -27.79 19.99 -30.43
N VAL A 12 -26.88 20.23 -29.48
CA VAL A 12 -27.21 20.83 -28.19
C VAL A 12 -27.78 22.24 -28.39
N THR A 13 -27.13 23.04 -29.22
CA THR A 13 -27.61 24.40 -29.57
C THR A 13 -28.97 24.35 -30.26
N GLY A 14 -29.19 23.40 -31.16
CA GLY A 14 -30.48 23.22 -31.84
C GLY A 14 -31.62 22.85 -30.89
N ILE A 15 -31.35 21.95 -29.91
CA ILE A 15 -32.33 21.62 -28.87
C ILE A 15 -32.63 22.83 -27.99
N ASP A 16 -31.60 23.56 -27.54
CA ASP A 16 -31.78 24.77 -26.71
C ASP A 16 -32.61 25.84 -27.43
N LEU A 17 -32.37 26.08 -28.74
CA LEU A 17 -33.17 27.00 -29.55
C LEU A 17 -34.61 26.46 -29.75
N GLY A 18 -34.80 25.16 -29.98
CA GLY A 18 -36.12 24.56 -30.06
C GLY A 18 -36.93 24.74 -28.78
N LEU A 19 -36.29 24.54 -27.61
CA LEU A 19 -36.91 24.78 -26.30
C LEU A 19 -37.26 26.28 -26.11
N ALA A 20 -36.41 27.20 -26.60
CA ALA A 20 -36.70 28.63 -26.54
C ALA A 20 -37.91 29.01 -27.42
N ILE A 21 -38.03 28.48 -28.65
CA ILE A 21 -39.22 28.67 -29.49
C ILE A 21 -40.46 28.10 -28.79
N PHE A 22 -40.40 26.89 -28.28
CA PHE A 22 -41.48 26.28 -27.52
C PHE A 22 -41.91 27.14 -26.33
N ALA A 23 -40.94 27.66 -25.56
CA ALA A 23 -41.21 28.54 -24.43
C ALA A 23 -41.88 29.87 -24.85
N LEU A 24 -41.45 30.45 -25.97
CA LEU A 24 -42.04 31.69 -26.52
C LEU A 24 -43.52 31.49 -26.88
N TYR A 25 -43.83 30.47 -27.63
CA TYR A 25 -45.24 30.16 -28.00
C TYR A 25 -46.09 29.74 -26.82
N THR A 26 -45.55 28.95 -25.89
CA THR A 26 -46.27 28.57 -24.67
C THR A 26 -46.55 29.78 -23.78
N SER A 27 -45.62 30.72 -23.67
CA SER A 27 -45.81 31.95 -22.90
C SER A 27 -46.89 32.85 -23.49
N ALA A 28 -46.96 32.92 -24.84
CA ALA A 28 -48.01 33.64 -25.50
C ALA A 28 -49.40 32.98 -25.29
N LEU A 29 -49.48 31.64 -25.42
CA LEU A 29 -50.71 30.90 -25.12
C LEU A 29 -51.20 31.12 -23.70
N LEU A 30 -50.29 31.07 -22.71
CA LEU A 30 -50.63 31.30 -21.30
C LEU A 30 -51.09 32.75 -21.06
N ARG A 31 -50.46 33.71 -21.73
CA ARG A 31 -50.81 35.14 -21.60
C ARG A 31 -52.19 35.47 -22.13
N PHE A 32 -52.59 34.80 -23.24
CA PHE A 32 -53.85 35.04 -23.96
C PHE A 32 -54.88 33.95 -23.70
N GLU A 33 -54.82 33.23 -22.59
CA GLU A 33 -55.79 32.21 -22.20
C GLU A 33 -56.08 31.19 -23.29
N PHE A 34 -54.99 30.75 -23.99
CA PHE A 34 -55.00 29.81 -25.08
C PHE A 34 -55.65 30.30 -26.41
N VAL A 35 -56.08 31.56 -26.50
CA VAL A 35 -56.61 32.18 -27.72
C VAL A 35 -55.80 33.43 -28.05
N ILE A 36 -54.78 33.26 -28.91
CA ILE A 36 -53.92 34.39 -29.33
C ILE A 36 -54.67 35.23 -30.36
N PRO A 37 -54.87 36.56 -30.12
CA PRO A 37 -55.49 37.48 -31.12
C PRO A 37 -54.67 37.51 -32.40
N GLU A 38 -55.38 37.68 -33.55
CA GLU A 38 -54.73 37.58 -34.86
C GLU A 38 -53.61 38.63 -35.10
N HIS A 39 -53.79 39.83 -34.58
CA HIS A 39 -52.76 40.88 -34.66
C HIS A 39 -51.50 40.53 -33.82
N GLU A 40 -51.66 39.96 -32.63
CA GLU A 40 -50.57 39.49 -31.75
C GLU A 40 -49.83 38.30 -32.39
N TRP A 41 -50.54 37.46 -33.08
CA TRP A 41 -49.97 36.34 -33.82
C TRP A 41 -49.04 36.79 -34.96
N ILE A 42 -49.44 37.87 -35.69
CA ILE A 42 -48.60 38.47 -36.74
C ILE A 42 -47.34 39.12 -36.12
N MET A 43 -47.48 39.86 -35.01
CA MET A 43 -46.40 40.50 -34.31
C MET A 43 -45.39 39.44 -33.76
N LEU A 44 -45.89 38.38 -33.19
CA LEU A 44 -45.05 37.30 -32.66
C LEU A 44 -44.22 36.60 -33.77
N LYS A 45 -44.84 36.35 -34.93
CA LYS A 45 -44.15 35.81 -36.11
C LYS A 45 -43.06 36.77 -36.64
N GLY A 46 -43.35 38.04 -36.68
CA GLY A 46 -42.39 39.08 -37.09
C GLY A 46 -41.20 39.21 -36.14
N PHE A 47 -41.45 39.01 -34.84
CA PHE A 47 -40.41 39.07 -33.80
C PHE A 47 -39.51 37.81 -33.74
N LEU A 48 -39.99 36.63 -34.20
CA LEU A 48 -39.31 35.37 -34.09
C LEU A 48 -37.86 35.36 -34.65
N PRO A 49 -37.52 35.97 -35.81
CA PRO A 49 -36.15 36.00 -36.31
C PRO A 49 -35.20 36.75 -35.37
N ALA A 50 -35.62 37.95 -34.87
CA ALA A 50 -34.84 38.73 -33.91
C ALA A 50 -34.67 37.97 -32.57
N PHE A 51 -35.72 37.32 -32.10
CA PHE A 51 -35.68 36.46 -30.93
C PHE A 51 -34.62 35.34 -31.04
N LEU A 52 -34.60 34.64 -32.18
CA LEU A 52 -33.62 33.56 -32.40
C LEU A 52 -32.18 34.09 -32.49
N VAL A 53 -31.95 35.23 -33.13
CA VAL A 53 -30.61 35.82 -33.20
C VAL A 53 -30.10 36.20 -31.80
N ILE A 54 -30.92 36.82 -30.97
CA ILE A 54 -30.55 37.22 -29.60
C ILE A 54 -30.31 35.96 -28.75
N ARG A 55 -31.20 34.97 -28.79
CA ARG A 55 -31.03 33.70 -28.05
C ARG A 55 -29.76 32.96 -28.46
N LEU A 56 -29.50 32.86 -29.78
CA LEU A 56 -28.27 32.26 -30.30
C LEU A 56 -27.03 33.03 -29.85
N GLY A 57 -27.06 34.35 -29.91
CA GLY A 57 -25.97 35.22 -29.44
C GLY A 57 -25.65 35.00 -27.95
N CYS A 58 -26.68 34.96 -27.10
CA CYS A 58 -26.52 34.65 -25.67
C CYS A 58 -25.96 33.22 -25.45
N THR A 59 -26.49 32.21 -26.17
CA THR A 59 -26.00 30.84 -26.10
C THR A 59 -24.51 30.73 -26.45
N LEU A 60 -24.07 31.46 -27.48
CA LEU A 60 -22.67 31.52 -27.90
C LEU A 60 -21.79 32.29 -26.90
N ALA A 61 -22.25 33.44 -26.40
CA ALA A 61 -21.51 34.28 -25.44
C ALA A 61 -21.25 33.54 -24.12
N PHE A 62 -22.27 32.89 -23.58
CA PHE A 62 -22.17 32.12 -22.33
C PHE A 62 -21.66 30.68 -22.50
N ARG A 63 -21.41 30.27 -23.76
CA ARG A 63 -20.92 28.91 -24.12
C ARG A 63 -21.74 27.79 -23.48
N THR A 64 -23.06 27.92 -23.41
CA THR A 64 -23.94 26.94 -22.76
C THR A 64 -23.92 25.57 -23.44
N TYR A 65 -23.53 25.52 -24.71
CA TYR A 65 -23.34 24.30 -25.52
C TYR A 65 -22.04 23.52 -25.20
N ALA A 66 -21.10 24.16 -24.47
CA ALA A 66 -19.77 23.55 -24.25
C ALA A 66 -19.74 22.53 -23.11
N GLY A 67 -20.78 22.50 -22.29
CA GLY A 67 -20.89 21.54 -21.18
C GLY A 67 -21.20 20.12 -21.66
N ILE A 68 -20.59 19.12 -21.01
CA ILE A 68 -20.95 17.70 -21.23
C ILE A 68 -22.26 17.44 -20.50
N ILE A 69 -23.37 17.27 -21.23
CA ILE A 69 -24.75 17.17 -20.67
C ILE A 69 -24.86 16.13 -19.55
N ARG A 70 -24.17 15.00 -19.67
CA ARG A 70 -24.16 13.91 -18.66
C ARG A 70 -23.49 14.29 -17.33
N HIS A 71 -22.69 15.37 -17.29
CA HIS A 71 -22.00 15.85 -16.08
C HIS A 71 -22.50 17.22 -15.64
N THR A 72 -23.70 17.64 -16.07
CA THR A 72 -24.30 18.94 -15.71
C THR A 72 -24.33 19.12 -14.19
N GLY A 73 -23.70 20.19 -13.68
CA GLY A 73 -23.64 20.60 -12.30
C GLY A 73 -24.34 21.92 -12.03
N LEU A 74 -24.26 22.40 -10.78
CA LEU A 74 -24.80 23.72 -10.36
C LEU A 74 -24.19 24.90 -11.17
N ALA A 75 -22.92 24.79 -11.54
CA ALA A 75 -22.24 25.80 -12.34
C ALA A 75 -22.86 25.94 -13.74
N ASP A 76 -23.26 24.81 -14.36
CA ASP A 76 -23.89 24.83 -15.68
C ASP A 76 -25.33 25.37 -15.60
N ALA A 77 -26.08 24.99 -14.55
CA ALA A 77 -27.41 25.54 -14.30
C ALA A 77 -27.34 27.07 -14.10
N ARG A 78 -26.35 27.60 -13.36
CA ARG A 78 -26.12 29.03 -13.22
C ARG A 78 -25.81 29.70 -14.54
N ARG A 79 -24.98 29.11 -15.41
CA ARG A 79 -24.66 29.63 -16.74
C ARG A 79 -25.91 29.74 -17.63
N LEU A 80 -26.78 28.72 -17.59
CA LEU A 80 -28.06 28.73 -18.33
C LEU A 80 -28.99 29.84 -17.86
N LEU A 81 -29.16 29.98 -16.53
CA LEU A 81 -29.97 31.03 -15.95
C LEU A 81 -29.47 32.42 -16.36
N LEU A 82 -28.18 32.67 -16.26
CA LEU A 82 -27.57 33.95 -16.67
C LEU A 82 -27.71 34.21 -18.17
N SER A 83 -27.51 33.22 -19.04
CA SER A 83 -27.69 33.32 -20.49
C SER A 83 -29.13 33.70 -20.84
N ASN A 84 -30.10 32.99 -20.24
CA ASN A 84 -31.51 33.25 -20.49
C ASN A 84 -31.96 34.61 -19.94
N LEU A 85 -31.49 35.01 -18.74
CA LEU A 85 -31.76 36.32 -18.15
C LEU A 85 -31.23 37.45 -19.02
N THR A 86 -29.98 37.33 -19.51
CA THR A 86 -29.38 38.34 -20.42
C THR A 86 -30.18 38.46 -21.69
N GLY A 87 -30.63 37.36 -22.29
CA GLY A 87 -31.52 37.38 -23.46
C GLY A 87 -32.83 38.10 -23.19
N SER A 88 -33.46 37.86 -22.05
CA SER A 88 -34.72 38.50 -21.66
C SER A 88 -34.53 40.01 -21.37
N ILE A 89 -33.39 40.41 -20.85
CA ILE A 89 -33.04 41.85 -20.72
C ILE A 89 -32.86 42.48 -22.09
N CYS A 90 -32.17 41.81 -23.04
CA CYS A 90 -32.04 42.33 -24.43
C CYS A 90 -33.41 42.46 -25.10
N PHE A 91 -34.32 41.52 -24.91
CA PHE A 91 -35.70 41.63 -25.44
C PHE A 91 -36.45 42.79 -24.81
N SER A 92 -36.31 43.02 -23.52
CA SER A 92 -36.95 44.13 -22.80
C SER A 92 -36.42 45.49 -23.32
N ILE A 93 -35.10 45.60 -23.55
CA ILE A 93 -34.49 46.79 -24.14
C ILE A 93 -34.98 47.00 -25.57
N ALA A 94 -34.99 45.96 -26.41
CA ALA A 94 -35.50 46.04 -27.79
C ALA A 94 -36.97 46.47 -27.84
N ASN A 95 -37.78 45.94 -26.93
CA ASN A 95 -39.20 46.28 -26.78
C ASN A 95 -39.38 47.74 -26.37
N PHE A 96 -38.59 48.23 -25.41
CA PHE A 96 -38.60 49.62 -24.98
C PHE A 96 -38.14 50.61 -26.09
N THR A 97 -37.07 50.24 -26.80
CA THR A 97 -36.55 51.08 -27.92
C THR A 97 -37.54 51.15 -29.07
N SER A 98 -38.24 50.05 -29.40
CA SER A 98 -39.30 50.04 -30.41
C SER A 98 -40.46 50.97 -30.03
N ALA A 99 -40.89 50.97 -28.78
CA ALA A 99 -41.95 51.86 -28.31
C ALA A 99 -41.50 53.33 -28.21
N ALA A 100 -40.22 53.61 -27.87
CA ALA A 100 -39.72 54.98 -27.71
C ALA A 100 -39.36 55.66 -29.02
N PHE A 101 -38.88 54.95 -30.02
CA PHE A 101 -38.38 55.51 -31.30
C PHE A 101 -39.15 55.03 -32.54
N GLY A 102 -40.17 54.13 -32.36
CA GLY A 102 -41.07 53.65 -33.42
C GLY A 102 -42.47 54.22 -33.26
N ASP A 103 -43.48 53.44 -33.65
CA ASP A 103 -44.91 53.82 -33.68
C ASP A 103 -45.59 53.87 -32.30
N GLY A 104 -44.84 53.85 -31.18
CA GLY A 104 -45.38 53.89 -29.84
C GLY A 104 -45.91 52.52 -29.35
N THR A 105 -45.75 51.45 -30.13
CA THR A 105 -46.21 50.09 -29.82
C THR A 105 -45.06 49.20 -29.36
N TYR A 106 -45.35 48.31 -28.37
CA TYR A 106 -44.40 47.29 -27.95
C TYR A 106 -44.41 46.12 -28.96
N LEU A 107 -43.24 45.51 -29.21
CA LEU A 107 -43.09 44.33 -30.08
C LEU A 107 -43.81 43.11 -29.52
N ILE A 108 -43.73 42.91 -28.21
CA ILE A 108 -44.42 41.84 -27.46
C ILE A 108 -44.73 42.32 -26.02
N PRO A 109 -45.81 41.84 -25.42
CA PRO A 109 -46.10 42.12 -23.99
C PRO A 109 -44.97 41.68 -23.04
N PHE A 110 -44.57 42.51 -22.08
CA PHE A 110 -43.50 42.21 -21.12
C PHE A 110 -43.79 40.95 -20.28
N SER A 111 -45.08 40.63 -20.06
CA SER A 111 -45.49 39.39 -19.40
C SER A 111 -45.04 38.14 -20.13
N ILE A 112 -45.04 38.18 -21.49
CA ILE A 112 -44.56 37.07 -22.32
C ILE A 112 -43.05 36.86 -22.11
N ILE A 113 -42.26 37.94 -22.01
CA ILE A 113 -40.80 37.87 -21.76
C ILE A 113 -40.52 37.23 -20.39
N GLY A 114 -41.28 37.60 -19.35
CA GLY A 114 -41.12 37.04 -18.01
C GLY A 114 -41.50 35.57 -17.92
N ILE A 115 -42.65 35.20 -18.52
CA ILE A 115 -43.13 33.80 -18.54
C ILE A 115 -42.19 32.94 -19.39
N GLU A 116 -41.71 33.44 -20.53
CA GLU A 116 -40.77 32.75 -21.40
C GLU A 116 -39.45 32.45 -20.68
N TRP A 117 -38.89 33.43 -19.95
CA TRP A 117 -37.68 33.22 -19.17
C TRP A 117 -37.82 32.09 -18.12
N LEU A 118 -38.95 32.01 -17.44
CA LEU A 118 -39.22 30.94 -16.47
C LEU A 118 -39.33 29.57 -17.16
N ILE A 119 -40.10 29.48 -18.25
CA ILE A 119 -40.34 28.22 -18.98
C ILE A 119 -39.05 27.74 -19.62
N VAL A 120 -38.31 28.58 -20.34
CA VAL A 120 -37.08 28.18 -21.05
C VAL A 120 -35.99 27.75 -20.06
N SER A 121 -35.83 28.47 -18.95
CA SER A 121 -34.85 28.14 -17.94
C SER A 121 -35.17 26.80 -17.24
N GLY A 122 -36.44 26.60 -16.85
CA GLY A 122 -36.92 25.36 -16.28
C GLY A 122 -36.77 24.17 -17.24
N ALA A 123 -37.19 24.34 -18.50
CA ALA A 123 -37.10 23.28 -19.52
C ALA A 123 -35.64 22.87 -19.82
N MET A 124 -34.74 23.85 -19.99
CA MET A 124 -33.32 23.55 -20.27
C MET A 124 -32.63 22.85 -19.09
N ILE A 125 -32.86 23.29 -17.86
CA ILE A 125 -32.27 22.67 -16.67
C ILE A 125 -32.84 21.26 -16.47
N SER A 126 -34.17 21.12 -16.49
CA SER A 126 -34.85 19.82 -16.30
C SER A 126 -34.47 18.84 -17.42
N GLY A 127 -34.41 19.29 -18.66
CA GLY A 127 -33.99 18.48 -19.81
C GLY A 127 -32.56 17.91 -19.64
N ARG A 128 -31.62 18.74 -19.17
CA ARG A 128 -30.23 18.28 -18.92
C ARG A 128 -30.16 17.31 -17.73
N TRP A 129 -30.92 17.56 -16.69
CA TRP A 129 -31.02 16.64 -15.55
C TRP A 129 -31.68 15.32 -15.93
N PHE A 130 -32.70 15.36 -16.80
CA PHE A 130 -33.35 14.15 -17.34
C PHE A 130 -32.37 13.31 -18.16
N VAL A 131 -31.60 13.93 -19.06
CA VAL A 131 -30.56 13.22 -19.83
C VAL A 131 -29.50 12.61 -18.90
N LYS A 132 -29.06 13.33 -17.88
CA LYS A 132 -28.14 12.82 -16.85
C LYS A 132 -28.76 11.61 -16.13
N TRP A 133 -30.00 11.72 -15.68
CA TRP A 133 -30.73 10.64 -15.02
C TRP A 133 -30.88 9.42 -15.92
N LEU A 134 -31.27 9.60 -17.18
CA LEU A 134 -31.43 8.52 -18.16
C LEU A 134 -30.10 7.83 -18.44
N TYR A 135 -29.00 8.57 -18.50
CA TYR A 135 -27.67 8.03 -18.70
C TYR A 135 -27.22 7.18 -17.50
N VAL A 136 -27.42 7.66 -16.29
CA VAL A 136 -27.12 6.92 -15.04
C VAL A 136 -28.02 5.69 -14.93
N TYR A 137 -29.29 5.81 -15.29
CA TYR A 137 -30.25 4.71 -15.24
C TYR A 137 -29.92 3.58 -16.24
N ASN A 138 -29.55 3.92 -17.47
CA ASN A 138 -29.22 2.95 -18.52
C ASN A 138 -27.83 2.30 -18.36
N ARG A 139 -26.94 2.85 -17.54
CA ARG A 139 -25.65 2.25 -17.21
C ARG A 139 -25.71 1.21 -16.11
N ARG A 140 -26.86 0.99 -15.50
CA ARG A 140 -27.03 -0.12 -14.56
C ARG A 140 -26.91 -1.42 -15.34
N VAL A 141 -25.69 -2.00 -15.34
CA VAL A 141 -25.48 -3.35 -15.87
C VAL A 141 -26.26 -4.30 -14.97
N PRO A 142 -27.12 -5.19 -15.52
CA PRO A 142 -27.73 -6.27 -14.77
C PRO A 142 -26.66 -7.31 -14.46
N GLY A 143 -25.97 -7.15 -13.35
CA GLY A 143 -25.01 -8.08 -12.76
C GLY A 143 -25.19 -8.04 -11.25
N THR A 144 -24.76 -9.06 -10.56
CA THR A 144 -24.72 -9.11 -9.10
C THR A 144 -23.88 -7.94 -8.59
N GLN A 145 -24.54 -6.92 -8.02
CA GLN A 145 -23.87 -5.77 -7.43
C GLN A 145 -23.19 -6.22 -6.15
N THR A 146 -21.90 -6.00 -6.01
CA THR A 146 -21.15 -6.21 -4.77
C THR A 146 -21.56 -5.14 -3.76
N LEU A 147 -22.15 -5.51 -2.66
CA LEU A 147 -22.59 -4.61 -1.60
C LEU A 147 -21.42 -4.30 -0.67
N VAL A 148 -21.14 -3.01 -0.48
CA VAL A 148 -19.94 -2.54 0.24
C VAL A 148 -20.34 -1.70 1.45
N ALA A 149 -19.76 -2.02 2.61
CA ALA A 149 -19.73 -1.11 3.75
C ALA A 149 -18.39 -0.36 3.80
N ILE A 150 -18.39 0.88 4.29
CA ILE A 150 -17.17 1.69 4.49
C ILE A 150 -16.96 1.88 5.99
N PHE A 151 -15.83 1.41 6.53
CA PHE A 151 -15.43 1.66 7.90
C PHE A 151 -14.68 3.00 7.98
N GLY A 152 -15.36 3.98 8.60
CA GLY A 152 -14.98 5.38 8.70
C GLY A 152 -15.95 6.30 7.95
N ALA A 153 -16.83 6.99 8.69
CA ALA A 153 -17.74 8.02 8.17
C ALA A 153 -17.10 9.43 8.27
N GLY A 154 -15.83 9.52 7.88
CA GLY A 154 -15.05 10.75 7.79
C GLY A 154 -14.80 11.15 6.34
N GLU A 155 -13.86 12.10 6.15
CA GLU A 155 -13.50 12.63 4.83
C GLU A 155 -12.99 11.54 3.87
N ALA A 156 -12.09 10.67 4.34
CA ALA A 156 -11.55 9.57 3.53
C ALA A 156 -12.66 8.57 3.11
N GLY A 157 -13.62 8.27 4.00
CA GLY A 157 -14.76 7.42 3.67
C GLY A 157 -15.70 8.06 2.65
N LEU A 158 -15.91 9.38 2.73
CA LEU A 158 -16.68 10.12 1.75
C LEU A 158 -16.02 10.12 0.37
N ILE A 159 -14.70 10.30 0.33
CA ILE A 159 -13.93 10.23 -0.92
C ILE A 159 -14.01 8.82 -1.52
N ALA A 160 -13.87 7.77 -0.71
CA ALA A 160 -14.01 6.39 -1.18
C ALA A 160 -15.41 6.14 -1.77
N LYS A 161 -16.47 6.64 -1.12
CA LYS A 161 -17.84 6.56 -1.65
C LYS A 161 -17.97 7.30 -2.99
N HIS A 162 -17.49 8.54 -3.09
CA HIS A 162 -17.54 9.31 -4.33
C HIS A 162 -16.78 8.63 -5.47
N THR A 163 -15.64 8.00 -5.16
CA THR A 163 -14.85 7.24 -6.13
C THR A 163 -15.66 6.06 -6.68
N ILE A 164 -16.29 5.28 -5.80
CA ILE A 164 -17.15 4.16 -6.19
C ILE A 164 -18.36 4.66 -6.99
N ASP A 165 -19.02 5.74 -6.55
CA ASP A 165 -20.20 6.30 -7.22
C ASP A 165 -19.87 6.91 -8.60
N ARG A 166 -18.68 7.46 -8.82
CA ARG A 166 -18.23 7.99 -10.12
C ARG A 166 -18.00 6.90 -11.14
N GLU A 167 -17.46 5.76 -10.72
CA GLU A 167 -17.17 4.61 -11.58
C GLU A 167 -18.36 3.61 -11.69
N LEU A 168 -19.57 4.01 -11.26
CA LEU A 168 -20.83 3.23 -11.31
C LEU A 168 -21.23 2.70 -12.72
N GLY A 169 -20.33 2.65 -13.67
CA GLY A 169 -20.51 2.03 -14.99
C GLY A 169 -19.46 0.96 -15.29
N GLU A 170 -18.37 0.93 -14.55
CA GLU A 170 -17.24 0.00 -14.71
C GLU A 170 -17.04 -0.88 -13.46
N SER A 171 -17.35 -0.38 -12.25
CA SER A 171 -17.33 -1.17 -11.03
C SER A 171 -18.73 -1.67 -10.66
N SER A 172 -18.83 -2.95 -10.31
CA SER A 172 -20.07 -3.55 -9.81
C SER A 172 -20.32 -3.29 -8.33
N MET A 173 -19.62 -2.32 -7.68
CA MET A 173 -19.70 -2.04 -6.25
C MET A 173 -20.75 -0.97 -5.93
N ARG A 174 -21.48 -1.17 -4.82
CA ARG A 174 -22.47 -0.21 -4.27
C ARG A 174 -22.28 -0.04 -2.77
N VAL A 175 -22.13 1.19 -2.31
CA VAL A 175 -22.07 1.50 -0.88
C VAL A 175 -23.47 1.41 -0.27
N VAL A 176 -23.63 0.54 0.74
CA VAL A 176 -24.89 0.29 1.43
C VAL A 176 -24.89 0.73 2.89
N ALA A 177 -23.71 0.89 3.50
CA ALA A 177 -23.56 1.28 4.89
C ALA A 177 -22.24 2.02 5.11
N PHE A 178 -22.24 2.95 6.07
CA PHE A 178 -21.02 3.38 6.76
C PHE A 178 -20.98 2.73 8.14
N ILE A 179 -19.78 2.49 8.65
CA ILE A 179 -19.54 2.01 10.01
C ILE A 179 -18.60 2.99 10.67
N ASP A 180 -18.91 3.49 11.86
CA ASP A 180 -18.04 4.43 12.59
C ASP A 180 -18.11 4.16 14.09
N ASP A 181 -17.00 4.40 14.80
CA ASP A 181 -16.92 4.25 16.25
C ASP A 181 -17.38 5.51 17.00
N ASP A 182 -17.53 6.63 16.30
CA ASP A 182 -17.99 7.90 16.87
C ASP A 182 -19.51 7.86 17.07
N SER A 183 -19.94 7.74 18.33
CA SER A 183 -21.34 7.72 18.72
C SER A 183 -22.14 8.96 18.28
N THR A 184 -21.46 10.09 18.02
CA THR A 184 -22.12 11.32 17.54
C THR A 184 -22.56 11.22 16.07
N LYS A 185 -21.99 10.30 15.31
CA LYS A 185 -22.30 10.04 13.89
C LYS A 185 -23.26 8.87 13.71
N VAL A 186 -23.18 7.86 14.57
CA VAL A 186 -24.03 6.65 14.52
C VAL A 186 -25.52 7.03 14.51
N GLY A 187 -26.31 6.34 13.68
CA GLY A 187 -27.74 6.60 13.49
C GLY A 187 -28.06 7.77 12.54
N LYS A 188 -27.05 8.48 12.02
CA LYS A 188 -27.21 9.53 11.01
C LYS A 188 -27.00 8.98 9.60
N LYS A 189 -27.27 9.82 8.60
CA LYS A 189 -27.00 9.52 7.19
C LYS A 189 -25.91 10.42 6.65
N LEU A 190 -24.97 9.81 5.93
CA LEU A 190 -23.94 10.51 5.16
C LEU A 190 -24.27 10.32 3.66
N GLU A 191 -24.65 11.41 2.99
CA GLU A 191 -25.11 11.39 1.59
C GLU A 191 -26.16 10.30 1.28
N GLY A 192 -27.13 10.13 2.18
CA GLY A 192 -28.24 9.20 2.00
C GLY A 192 -27.96 7.75 2.44
N VAL A 193 -26.72 7.44 2.87
CA VAL A 193 -26.32 6.13 3.40
C VAL A 193 -26.26 6.16 4.92
N ASP A 194 -26.83 5.15 5.58
CA ASP A 194 -26.90 5.05 7.04
C ASP A 194 -25.52 4.76 7.66
N ILE A 195 -25.27 5.33 8.85
CA ILE A 195 -24.05 5.11 9.64
C ILE A 195 -24.41 4.19 10.82
N PHE A 196 -23.71 3.07 10.92
CA PHE A 196 -23.91 2.05 11.94
C PHE A 196 -22.73 2.00 12.92
N SER A 197 -22.96 1.53 14.13
CA SER A 197 -21.91 1.16 15.07
C SER A 197 -21.26 -0.17 14.69
N ALA A 198 -20.11 -0.51 15.30
CA ALA A 198 -19.46 -1.80 15.08
C ALA A 198 -20.35 -2.99 15.48
N ASP A 199 -21.12 -2.88 16.56
CA ASP A 199 -22.05 -3.94 16.99
C ASP A 199 -23.21 -4.13 16.01
N GLU A 200 -23.68 -3.05 15.40
CA GLU A 200 -24.69 -3.11 14.36
C GLU A 200 -24.12 -3.64 13.04
N ALA A 201 -22.85 -3.36 12.76
CA ALA A 201 -22.14 -3.90 11.61
C ALA A 201 -22.08 -5.44 11.65
N GLU A 202 -21.86 -6.06 12.82
CA GLU A 202 -21.90 -7.52 12.95
C GLU A 202 -23.25 -8.08 12.50
N ARG A 203 -24.36 -7.42 12.84
CA ARG A 203 -25.70 -7.83 12.39
C ARG A 203 -25.90 -7.69 10.88
N LEU A 204 -25.30 -6.67 10.26
CA LEU A 204 -25.34 -6.50 8.81
C LEU A 204 -24.54 -7.59 8.11
N PHE A 205 -23.37 -7.96 8.64
CA PHE A 205 -22.54 -9.03 8.12
C PHE A 205 -23.22 -10.39 8.24
N MET A 206 -23.80 -10.71 9.41
CA MET A 206 -24.57 -11.94 9.62
C MET A 206 -25.76 -12.11 8.66
N ARG A 207 -26.40 -11.01 8.23
CA ARG A 207 -27.54 -11.03 7.31
C ARG A 207 -27.12 -11.16 5.84
N GLY A 208 -25.82 -11.21 5.52
CA GLY A 208 -25.35 -11.20 4.15
C GLY A 208 -25.70 -9.92 3.37
N SER A 209 -25.90 -8.79 4.10
CA SER A 209 -26.26 -7.51 3.49
C SER A 209 -25.03 -6.73 3.00
N VAL A 210 -23.83 -7.27 3.19
CA VAL A 210 -22.54 -6.67 2.83
C VAL A 210 -21.62 -7.79 2.33
N ASP A 211 -21.03 -7.60 1.16
CA ASP A 211 -20.07 -8.55 0.57
C ASP A 211 -18.62 -8.14 0.90
N ARG A 212 -18.37 -6.82 0.98
CA ARG A 212 -17.04 -6.27 1.23
C ARG A 212 -17.08 -5.11 2.21
N VAL A 213 -16.02 -4.93 2.99
CA VAL A 213 -15.83 -3.77 3.86
C VAL A 213 -14.56 -3.02 3.50
N ILE A 214 -14.67 -1.72 3.25
CA ILE A 214 -13.54 -0.84 2.91
C ILE A 214 -13.04 -0.16 4.18
N MET A 215 -11.77 -0.34 4.50
CA MET A 215 -11.08 0.31 5.61
C MET A 215 -10.60 1.69 5.16
N SER A 216 -11.30 2.77 5.53
CA SER A 216 -10.98 4.13 5.08
C SER A 216 -10.31 4.99 6.15
N ILE A 217 -10.27 4.55 7.42
CA ILE A 217 -9.66 5.30 8.53
C ILE A 217 -8.15 5.14 8.47
N GLN A 218 -7.43 6.24 8.23
CA GLN A 218 -5.97 6.22 8.06
C GLN A 218 -5.20 6.06 9.38
N ASN A 219 -5.64 6.72 10.44
CA ASN A 219 -4.98 6.70 11.75
C ASN A 219 -5.70 5.76 12.74
N LEU A 220 -6.09 4.58 12.28
CA LEU A 220 -6.71 3.57 13.12
C LEU A 220 -5.63 2.80 13.90
N SER A 221 -5.87 2.53 15.19
CA SER A 221 -4.97 1.65 15.94
C SER A 221 -4.94 0.26 15.30
N SER A 222 -3.78 -0.39 15.33
CA SER A 222 -3.60 -1.74 14.75
C SER A 222 -4.56 -2.77 15.39
N GLU A 223 -4.84 -2.62 16.68
CA GLU A 223 -5.77 -3.47 17.42
C GLU A 223 -7.20 -3.30 16.88
N ARG A 224 -7.65 -2.05 16.69
CA ARG A 224 -8.98 -1.77 16.19
C ARG A 224 -9.17 -2.20 14.75
N ARG A 225 -8.15 -1.98 13.91
CA ARG A 225 -8.12 -2.47 12.53
C ARG A 225 -8.26 -3.98 12.48
N ARG A 226 -7.47 -4.69 13.29
CA ARG A 226 -7.50 -6.16 13.40
C ARG A 226 -8.87 -6.66 13.86
N SER A 227 -9.45 -6.06 14.89
CA SER A 227 -10.78 -6.40 15.41
C SER A 227 -11.86 -6.30 14.33
N MET A 228 -11.89 -5.22 13.54
CA MET A 228 -12.88 -5.05 12.46
C MET A 228 -12.68 -6.04 11.33
N VAL A 229 -11.43 -6.31 10.96
CA VAL A 229 -11.11 -7.30 9.93
C VAL A 229 -11.47 -8.71 10.37
N ASP A 230 -11.13 -9.10 11.60
CA ASP A 230 -11.49 -10.41 12.17
C ASP A 230 -13.02 -10.58 12.23
N LEU A 231 -13.76 -9.52 12.57
CA LEU A 231 -15.22 -9.50 12.53
C LEU A 231 -15.77 -9.71 11.12
N ALA A 232 -15.22 -9.01 10.14
CA ALA A 232 -15.63 -9.14 8.74
C ALA A 232 -15.35 -10.56 8.21
N LEU A 233 -14.13 -11.08 8.42
CA LEU A 233 -13.74 -12.41 7.97
C LEU A 233 -14.57 -13.53 8.63
N LYS A 234 -14.91 -13.39 9.92
CA LYS A 234 -15.80 -14.32 10.65
C LYS A 234 -17.14 -14.53 9.95
N HIS A 235 -17.64 -13.51 9.24
CA HIS A 235 -18.92 -13.53 8.54
C HIS A 235 -18.78 -13.60 7.00
N GLY A 236 -17.59 -13.94 6.47
CA GLY A 236 -17.35 -14.08 5.04
C GLY A 236 -17.32 -12.75 4.26
N VAL A 237 -17.25 -11.60 4.96
CA VAL A 237 -17.14 -10.28 4.35
C VAL A 237 -15.67 -9.98 4.05
N ARG A 238 -15.34 -9.67 2.78
CA ARG A 238 -13.96 -9.42 2.37
C ARG A 238 -13.51 -8.00 2.70
N PRO A 239 -12.43 -7.82 3.47
CA PRO A 239 -11.89 -6.50 3.75
C PRO A 239 -11.06 -5.96 2.57
N LEU A 240 -11.26 -4.68 2.26
CA LEU A 240 -10.50 -3.89 1.29
C LEU A 240 -9.83 -2.72 2.00
N ASP A 241 -8.73 -2.23 1.46
CA ASP A 241 -7.97 -1.10 2.01
C ASP A 241 -7.95 0.09 1.06
N VAL A 242 -8.07 1.30 1.63
CA VAL A 242 -7.83 2.55 0.93
C VAL A 242 -6.40 2.98 1.20
N PRO A 243 -5.55 3.14 0.17
CA PRO A 243 -4.18 3.59 0.39
C PRO A 243 -4.13 4.98 1.05
N PRO A 244 -3.06 5.31 1.78
CA PRO A 244 -2.83 6.65 2.32
C PRO A 244 -2.89 7.74 1.25
N VAL A 245 -3.30 8.95 1.63
CA VAL A 245 -3.53 10.08 0.69
C VAL A 245 -2.30 10.45 -0.13
N ASP A 246 -1.11 10.31 0.45
CA ASP A 246 0.18 10.55 -0.19
C ASP A 246 0.48 9.60 -1.37
N ARG A 247 -0.22 8.47 -1.44
CA ARG A 247 -0.13 7.48 -2.53
C ARG A 247 -1.22 7.62 -3.59
N TRP A 248 -2.09 8.61 -3.48
CA TRP A 248 -3.14 8.83 -4.48
C TRP A 248 -2.56 9.44 -5.77
N ILE A 249 -2.94 8.89 -6.89
CA ILE A 249 -2.45 9.35 -8.20
C ILE A 249 -3.03 10.74 -8.50
N ASN A 250 -2.17 11.74 -8.67
CA ASN A 250 -2.58 13.15 -8.88
C ASN A 250 -3.49 13.72 -7.77
N GLY A 251 -3.41 13.17 -6.54
CA GLY A 251 -4.26 13.60 -5.44
C GLY A 251 -5.72 13.10 -5.51
N GLU A 252 -6.03 12.18 -6.42
CA GLU A 252 -7.35 11.56 -6.56
C GLU A 252 -7.26 10.04 -6.30
N LEU A 253 -8.22 9.52 -5.53
CA LEU A 253 -8.41 8.09 -5.34
C LEU A 253 -9.12 7.50 -6.56
N SER A 254 -8.64 6.37 -7.09
CA SER A 254 -9.34 5.56 -8.10
C SER A 254 -9.78 4.21 -7.51
N VAL A 255 -10.83 3.59 -8.08
CA VAL A 255 -11.30 2.26 -7.61
C VAL A 255 -10.21 1.20 -7.75
N GLY A 256 -9.36 1.29 -8.78
CA GLY A 256 -8.24 0.37 -8.96
C GLY A 256 -7.15 0.47 -7.87
N GLN A 257 -7.14 1.53 -7.07
CA GLN A 257 -6.25 1.69 -5.91
C GLN A 257 -6.85 1.12 -4.62
N ILE A 258 -8.16 0.85 -4.57
CA ILE A 258 -8.81 0.13 -3.47
C ILE A 258 -8.44 -1.34 -3.63
N ARG A 259 -7.49 -1.80 -2.81
CA ARG A 259 -6.89 -3.13 -2.93
C ARG A 259 -7.43 -4.10 -1.88
N GLU A 260 -7.32 -5.38 -2.15
CA GLU A 260 -7.51 -6.40 -1.12
C GLU A 260 -6.47 -6.23 -0.01
N LEU A 261 -6.91 -6.46 1.23
CA LEU A 261 -6.06 -6.37 2.40
C LEU A 261 -5.12 -7.58 2.40
N ASN A 262 -3.82 -7.32 2.48
CA ASN A 262 -2.84 -8.37 2.60
C ASN A 262 -2.66 -8.78 4.07
N ILE A 263 -2.18 -10.00 4.30
CA ILE A 263 -1.95 -10.51 5.66
C ILE A 263 -0.88 -9.68 6.39
N GLU A 264 0.08 -9.12 5.67
CA GLU A 264 1.11 -8.23 6.20
C GLU A 264 0.51 -6.97 6.83
N ASP A 265 -0.57 -6.43 6.24
CA ASP A 265 -1.30 -5.27 6.75
C ASP A 265 -2.00 -5.57 8.10
N LEU A 266 -2.29 -6.86 8.39
CA LEU A 266 -2.93 -7.32 9.63
C LEU A 266 -1.93 -7.68 10.74
N LEU A 267 -0.79 -8.24 10.35
CA LEU A 267 0.25 -8.66 11.29
C LEU A 267 1.26 -7.54 11.55
N GLY A 268 1.29 -6.54 10.67
CA GLY A 268 2.14 -5.37 10.81
C GLY A 268 1.76 -4.53 12.03
N ARG A 269 2.78 -4.02 12.69
CA ARG A 269 2.66 -2.99 13.72
C ARG A 269 2.66 -1.62 13.04
N PRO A 270 2.20 -0.56 13.73
CA PRO A 270 2.38 0.79 13.20
C PRO A 270 3.87 1.01 12.90
N PRO A 271 4.19 1.71 11.80
CA PRO A 271 5.57 2.04 11.47
C PRO A 271 6.26 2.64 12.70
N ILE A 272 7.44 2.12 13.03
CA ILE A 272 8.23 2.66 14.12
C ILE A 272 8.70 4.04 13.66
N ALA A 273 8.34 5.06 14.42
CA ALA A 273 8.99 6.36 14.26
C ALA A 273 10.47 6.19 14.65
N LEU A 274 11.33 6.08 13.65
CA LEU A 274 12.76 6.12 13.88
C LEU A 274 13.12 7.42 14.60
N SER A 275 14.12 7.39 15.48
CA SER A 275 14.85 8.59 15.77
C SER A 275 15.67 8.91 14.51
N VAL A 276 14.98 9.56 13.56
CA VAL A 276 15.50 9.88 12.21
C VAL A 276 16.89 10.50 12.27
N GLU A 277 17.21 11.23 13.37
CA GLU A 277 18.46 11.94 13.56
C GLU A 277 19.67 11.02 13.81
N ALA A 278 19.55 9.96 14.62
CA ALA A 278 20.69 9.09 14.95
C ALA A 278 21.09 8.20 13.75
N ALA A 279 20.12 7.55 13.12
CA ALA A 279 20.35 6.74 11.92
C ALA A 279 20.84 7.62 10.75
N GLN A 280 20.23 8.79 10.55
CA GLN A 280 20.62 9.75 9.53
C GLN A 280 22.08 10.21 9.72
N ASN A 281 22.46 10.64 10.92
CA ASN A 281 23.81 11.11 11.21
C ASN A 281 24.88 10.03 11.02
N SER A 282 24.52 8.75 11.17
CA SER A 282 25.45 7.63 10.96
C SER A 282 25.66 7.27 9.49
N ILE A 283 24.76 7.67 8.58
CA ILE A 283 24.72 7.25 7.17
C ILE A 283 25.11 8.39 6.21
N VAL A 284 24.70 9.63 6.51
CA VAL A 284 24.94 10.79 5.64
C VAL A 284 26.42 10.92 5.28
N GLY A 285 26.69 10.98 3.98
CA GLY A 285 28.05 11.15 3.45
C GLY A 285 29.00 9.96 3.65
N LYS A 286 28.49 8.80 4.09
CA LYS A 286 29.27 7.57 4.31
C LYS A 286 29.28 6.67 3.08
N ARG A 287 30.35 5.91 2.93
CA ARG A 287 30.49 4.83 1.94
C ARG A 287 30.02 3.53 2.57
N ILE A 288 28.98 2.92 2.03
CA ILE A 288 28.27 1.80 2.64
C ILE A 288 28.32 0.58 1.73
N CYS A 289 28.80 -0.55 2.25
CA CYS A 289 28.74 -1.83 1.56
C CYS A 289 27.65 -2.71 2.16
N ILE A 290 26.85 -3.34 1.30
CA ILE A 290 25.81 -4.30 1.68
C ILE A 290 26.08 -5.64 0.97
N THR A 291 26.33 -6.71 1.74
CA THR A 291 26.40 -8.07 1.20
C THR A 291 25.07 -8.78 1.32
N GLY A 292 24.72 -9.64 0.36
CA GLY A 292 23.38 -10.21 0.26
C GLY A 292 22.34 -9.14 -0.14
N ALA A 293 22.77 -8.17 -0.94
CA ALA A 293 21.99 -6.98 -1.29
C ALA A 293 20.73 -7.27 -2.10
N ALA A 294 20.67 -8.38 -2.82
CA ALA A 294 19.48 -8.79 -3.56
C ALA A 294 18.49 -9.65 -2.74
N GLY A 295 18.86 -9.98 -1.50
CA GLY A 295 17.95 -10.64 -0.54
C GLY A 295 16.89 -9.69 0.01
N SER A 296 15.87 -10.24 0.70
CA SER A 296 14.76 -9.45 1.25
C SER A 296 15.20 -8.37 2.24
N ILE A 297 16.16 -8.66 3.11
CA ILE A 297 16.70 -7.69 4.07
C ILE A 297 17.72 -6.76 3.39
N GLY A 298 18.66 -7.33 2.61
CA GLY A 298 19.71 -6.54 1.96
C GLY A 298 19.16 -5.48 1.01
N SER A 299 18.17 -5.83 0.18
CA SER A 299 17.54 -4.89 -0.76
C SER A 299 16.81 -3.75 -0.04
N GLU A 300 16.19 -4.04 1.09
CA GLU A 300 15.54 -3.02 1.89
C GLU A 300 16.56 -2.13 2.62
N ILE A 301 17.71 -2.69 3.06
CA ILE A 301 18.83 -1.88 3.58
C ILE A 301 19.30 -0.89 2.50
N VAL A 302 19.49 -1.36 1.25
CA VAL A 302 19.85 -0.46 0.13
C VAL A 302 18.83 0.67 -0.01
N ARG A 303 17.52 0.37 -0.03
CA ARG A 303 16.46 1.39 -0.18
C ARG A 303 16.48 2.40 0.94
N GLN A 304 16.53 1.95 2.20
CA GLN A 304 16.48 2.85 3.34
C GLN A 304 17.76 3.67 3.50
N VAL A 305 18.93 3.09 3.24
CA VAL A 305 20.21 3.80 3.25
C VAL A 305 20.21 4.95 2.23
N LEU A 306 19.68 4.74 1.03
CA LEU A 306 19.62 5.76 -0.01
C LEU A 306 18.75 6.96 0.36
N ILE A 307 17.72 6.78 1.20
CA ILE A 307 16.89 7.89 1.72
C ILE A 307 17.74 8.87 2.56
N HIS A 308 18.82 8.38 3.19
CA HIS A 308 19.69 9.17 4.07
C HIS A 308 20.93 9.74 3.39
N HIS A 309 20.96 9.81 2.07
CA HIS A 309 22.00 10.46 1.27
C HIS A 309 23.45 10.01 1.62
N PRO A 310 23.79 8.71 1.44
CA PRO A 310 25.16 8.23 1.58
C PRO A 310 26.05 8.83 0.49
N ALA A 311 27.37 8.80 0.68
CA ALA A 311 28.35 9.21 -0.35
C ALA A 311 28.38 8.21 -1.52
N ALA A 312 28.30 6.91 -1.21
CA ALA A 312 28.21 5.82 -2.19
C ALA A 312 27.70 4.55 -1.52
N VAL A 313 27.03 3.69 -2.29
CA VAL A 313 26.55 2.38 -1.83
C VAL A 313 27.12 1.30 -2.76
N LEU A 314 27.78 0.28 -2.20
CA LEU A 314 28.20 -0.92 -2.89
C LEU A 314 27.29 -2.07 -2.49
N ALA A 315 26.53 -2.61 -3.44
CA ALA A 315 25.60 -3.71 -3.24
C ALA A 315 26.14 -4.99 -3.87
N ILE A 316 26.52 -5.96 -3.03
CA ILE A 316 27.12 -7.24 -3.45
C ILE A 316 26.11 -8.38 -3.25
N ASP A 317 25.89 -9.19 -4.28
CA ASP A 317 25.13 -10.44 -4.18
C ASP A 317 25.62 -11.45 -5.22
N GLN A 318 25.55 -12.75 -4.90
CA GLN A 318 25.89 -13.82 -5.85
C GLN A 318 24.79 -14.05 -6.88
N ALA A 319 23.56 -13.63 -6.62
CA ALA A 319 22.39 -13.85 -7.45
C ALA A 319 22.21 -12.70 -8.45
N GLU A 320 22.69 -12.88 -9.70
CA GLU A 320 22.69 -11.85 -10.74
C GLU A 320 21.29 -11.32 -11.04
N THR A 321 20.31 -12.19 -11.31
CA THR A 321 18.94 -11.77 -11.69
C THR A 321 18.22 -10.97 -10.61
N PRO A 322 18.21 -11.36 -9.32
CA PRO A 322 17.65 -10.50 -8.26
C PRO A 322 18.40 -9.17 -8.10
N LEU A 323 19.73 -9.15 -8.31
CA LEU A 323 20.50 -7.92 -8.27
C LEU A 323 20.16 -6.99 -9.42
N HIS A 324 19.97 -7.52 -10.63
CA HIS A 324 19.48 -6.77 -11.78
C HIS A 324 18.06 -6.20 -11.54
N ASN A 325 17.16 -6.97 -10.92
CA ASN A 325 15.82 -6.48 -10.59
C ASN A 325 15.90 -5.29 -9.63
N LEU A 326 16.78 -5.33 -8.64
CA LEU A 326 17.05 -4.21 -7.74
C LEU A 326 17.55 -2.98 -8.51
N HIS A 327 18.48 -3.16 -9.47
CA HIS A 327 18.94 -2.08 -10.33
C HIS A 327 17.80 -1.40 -11.11
N VAL A 328 16.95 -2.20 -11.78
CA VAL A 328 15.81 -1.68 -12.54
C VAL A 328 14.84 -0.90 -11.65
N GLU A 329 14.67 -1.34 -10.40
CA GLU A 329 13.83 -0.63 -9.42
C GLU A 329 14.44 0.71 -9.02
N LEU A 330 15.74 0.74 -8.70
CA LEU A 330 16.45 1.95 -8.26
C LEU A 330 16.52 3.01 -9.37
N ASN A 331 16.66 2.61 -10.63
CA ASN A 331 16.67 3.53 -11.78
C ASN A 331 15.37 4.35 -11.92
N ARG A 332 14.25 3.83 -11.41
CA ARG A 332 12.97 4.56 -11.40
C ARG A 332 12.91 5.66 -10.35
N THR A 333 13.81 5.64 -9.36
CA THR A 333 13.81 6.56 -8.20
C THR A 333 14.90 7.62 -8.26
N SER A 334 15.62 7.78 -9.39
CA SER A 334 16.72 8.74 -9.59
C SER A 334 17.90 8.60 -8.63
N SER A 335 18.13 7.40 -8.08
CA SER A 335 19.21 7.09 -7.13
C SER A 335 20.37 6.31 -7.78
N GLU A 336 20.41 6.23 -9.10
CA GLU A 336 21.33 5.38 -9.88
C GLU A 336 22.81 5.72 -9.65
N ASP A 337 23.14 7.01 -9.63
CA ASP A 337 24.54 7.48 -9.53
C ASP A 337 25.22 7.18 -8.19
N ALA A 338 24.44 6.84 -7.15
CA ALA A 338 24.94 6.58 -5.81
C ALA A 338 25.19 5.09 -5.51
N VAL A 339 24.76 4.17 -6.40
CA VAL A 339 24.80 2.72 -6.16
C VAL A 339 25.64 1.98 -7.17
N GLU A 340 26.68 1.32 -6.69
CA GLU A 340 27.48 0.35 -7.45
C GLU A 340 26.97 -1.06 -7.15
N LEU A 341 26.62 -1.82 -8.19
CA LEU A 341 26.15 -3.21 -8.09
C LEU A 341 27.25 -4.16 -8.52
N GLN A 342 27.55 -5.14 -7.68
CA GLN A 342 28.58 -6.13 -7.96
C GLN A 342 28.05 -7.56 -7.76
N VAL A 343 28.17 -8.38 -8.80
CA VAL A 343 27.98 -9.83 -8.65
C VAL A 343 29.22 -10.39 -7.97
N GLY A 344 29.03 -10.95 -6.78
CA GLY A 344 30.12 -11.49 -5.96
C GLY A 344 29.64 -12.46 -4.91
N ASP A 345 30.48 -13.44 -4.60
CA ASP A 345 30.21 -14.47 -3.60
C ASP A 345 31.06 -14.23 -2.34
N ILE A 346 30.44 -14.15 -1.17
CA ILE A 346 31.16 -13.98 0.10
C ILE A 346 32.10 -15.13 0.46
N ARG A 347 32.00 -16.25 -0.26
CA ARG A 347 32.92 -17.38 -0.13
C ARG A 347 34.25 -17.14 -0.86
N ASP A 348 34.32 -16.19 -1.78
CA ASP A 348 35.55 -15.75 -2.43
C ASP A 348 36.17 -14.59 -1.66
N GLY A 349 37.05 -14.92 -0.69
CA GLY A 349 37.72 -13.95 0.15
C GLY A 349 38.65 -13.00 -0.63
N ASN A 350 39.28 -13.48 -1.71
CA ASN A 350 40.19 -12.66 -2.54
C ASN A 350 39.40 -11.57 -3.25
N GLN A 351 38.32 -11.95 -3.94
CA GLN A 351 37.45 -11.00 -4.64
C GLN A 351 36.88 -9.97 -3.65
N LEU A 352 36.42 -10.40 -2.47
CA LEU A 352 35.91 -9.51 -1.44
C LEU A 352 36.96 -8.50 -0.97
N THR A 353 38.19 -8.97 -0.67
CA THR A 353 39.26 -8.11 -0.20
C THR A 353 39.64 -7.06 -1.25
N GLU A 354 39.85 -7.47 -2.51
CA GLU A 354 40.10 -6.54 -3.60
C GLU A 354 39.00 -5.50 -3.76
N THR A 355 37.74 -5.94 -3.72
CA THR A 355 36.57 -5.07 -3.84
C THR A 355 36.48 -4.08 -2.69
N LEU A 356 36.60 -4.52 -1.42
CA LEU A 356 36.47 -3.64 -0.30
C LEU A 356 37.66 -2.68 -0.15
N LEU A 357 38.87 -3.11 -0.51
CA LEU A 357 40.05 -2.22 -0.56
C LEU A 357 39.88 -1.11 -1.61
N ALA A 358 39.29 -1.42 -2.77
CA ALA A 358 39.00 -0.42 -3.82
C ALA A 358 37.87 0.52 -3.40
N PHE A 359 36.80 -0.01 -2.79
CA PHE A 359 35.62 0.76 -2.40
C PHE A 359 35.82 1.53 -1.09
N GLN A 360 36.64 1.07 -0.13
CA GLN A 360 36.89 1.67 1.19
C GLN A 360 35.60 2.03 1.93
N PRO A 361 34.78 1.05 2.36
CA PRO A 361 33.52 1.31 3.06
C PRO A 361 33.76 1.86 4.48
N ASP A 362 32.98 2.84 4.90
CA ASP A 362 32.87 3.25 6.31
C ASP A 362 32.08 2.22 7.13
N ILE A 363 31.04 1.64 6.50
CA ILE A 363 30.12 0.68 7.14
C ILE A 363 29.86 -0.49 6.20
N VAL A 364 29.91 -1.70 6.76
CA VAL A 364 29.48 -2.93 6.07
C VAL A 364 28.24 -3.49 6.75
N PHE A 365 27.15 -3.63 6.00
CA PHE A 365 25.97 -4.40 6.40
C PHE A 365 26.05 -5.80 5.81
N HIS A 366 26.22 -6.81 6.66
CA HIS A 366 26.38 -8.19 6.25
C HIS A 366 25.06 -8.97 6.38
N ALA A 367 24.27 -9.01 5.30
CA ALA A 367 23.00 -9.73 5.22
C ALA A 367 23.07 -11.04 4.42
N ALA A 368 24.21 -11.35 3.81
CA ALA A 368 24.44 -12.59 3.07
C ALA A 368 24.47 -13.80 4.02
N ALA A 369 23.58 -14.75 3.83
CA ALA A 369 23.56 -16.02 4.57
C ALA A 369 22.62 -17.04 3.91
N TYR A 370 22.85 -18.33 4.14
CA TYR A 370 21.85 -19.37 3.91
C TYR A 370 20.92 -19.51 5.12
N LYS A 371 19.59 -19.48 4.88
CA LYS A 371 18.58 -19.41 5.95
C LYS A 371 17.60 -20.59 5.99
N HIS A 372 17.55 -21.42 4.94
CA HIS A 372 16.56 -22.51 4.86
C HIS A 372 16.98 -23.72 5.66
N VAL A 373 16.39 -23.90 6.86
CA VAL A 373 16.70 -24.98 7.79
C VAL A 373 16.69 -26.36 7.11
N PRO A 374 15.64 -26.79 6.38
CA PRO A 374 15.61 -28.15 5.82
C PRO A 374 16.71 -28.44 4.78
N LEU A 375 17.17 -27.41 4.06
CA LEU A 375 18.29 -27.56 3.12
C LEU A 375 19.62 -27.65 3.85
N MET A 376 19.81 -26.83 4.87
CA MET A 376 21.08 -26.79 5.62
C MET A 376 21.26 -28.02 6.51
N GLU A 377 20.17 -28.64 6.97
CA GLU A 377 20.24 -29.95 7.62
C GLU A 377 20.81 -31.05 6.72
N ARG A 378 20.52 -30.98 5.41
CA ARG A 378 21.05 -31.92 4.42
C ARG A 378 22.45 -31.55 3.95
N GLN A 379 22.83 -30.27 4.05
CA GLN A 379 24.06 -29.71 3.53
C GLN A 379 24.82 -28.88 4.60
N PRO A 380 25.25 -29.48 5.72
CA PRO A 380 25.91 -28.76 6.81
C PRO A 380 27.13 -27.98 6.39
N TRP A 381 27.95 -28.54 5.49
CA TRP A 381 29.13 -27.86 4.96
C TRP A 381 28.77 -26.53 4.26
N GLN A 382 27.73 -26.52 3.44
CA GLN A 382 27.31 -25.31 2.73
C GLN A 382 26.84 -24.22 3.71
N ALA A 383 26.15 -24.61 4.77
CA ALA A 383 25.79 -23.69 5.85
C ALA A 383 27.02 -23.12 6.56
N PHE A 384 27.99 -23.96 6.89
CA PHE A 384 29.24 -23.57 7.54
C PHE A 384 30.09 -22.68 6.62
N GLU A 385 30.30 -23.08 5.38
CA GLU A 385 31.10 -22.34 4.40
C GLU A 385 30.54 -20.94 4.17
N THR A 386 29.22 -20.81 4.01
CA THR A 386 28.58 -19.51 3.74
C THR A 386 28.41 -18.69 5.02
N ASN A 387 27.79 -19.27 6.07
CA ASN A 387 27.40 -18.50 7.24
C ASN A 387 28.57 -18.24 8.20
N VAL A 388 29.56 -19.12 8.26
CA VAL A 388 30.73 -18.97 9.15
C VAL A 388 31.92 -18.43 8.40
N LEU A 389 32.45 -19.19 7.41
CA LEU A 389 33.65 -18.76 6.67
C LEU A 389 33.40 -17.54 5.79
N GLY A 390 32.20 -17.45 5.15
CA GLY A 390 31.80 -16.27 4.40
C GLY A 390 31.72 -15.00 5.27
N THR A 391 31.17 -15.13 6.49
CA THR A 391 31.15 -14.03 7.45
C THR A 391 32.58 -13.66 7.89
N GLN A 392 33.44 -14.64 8.19
CA GLN A 392 34.83 -14.41 8.54
C GLN A 392 35.59 -13.65 7.43
N ARG A 393 35.48 -14.12 6.18
CA ARG A 393 36.12 -13.48 5.02
C ARG A 393 35.65 -12.07 4.80
N THR A 394 34.32 -11.83 4.93
CA THR A 394 33.74 -10.49 4.79
C THR A 394 34.23 -9.55 5.90
N LEU A 395 34.30 -10.02 7.14
CA LEU A 395 34.80 -9.22 8.28
C LEU A 395 36.30 -8.94 8.13
N SER A 396 37.11 -9.94 7.72
CA SER A 396 38.54 -9.73 7.48
C SER A 396 38.79 -8.68 6.38
N ALA A 397 38.07 -8.78 5.25
CA ALA A 397 38.16 -7.79 4.18
C ALA A 397 37.72 -6.39 4.64
N ALA A 398 36.69 -6.29 5.51
CA ALA A 398 36.27 -5.03 6.09
C ALA A 398 37.35 -4.43 7.02
N ILE A 399 38.01 -5.25 7.84
CA ILE A 399 39.12 -4.82 8.70
C ILE A 399 40.30 -4.34 7.84
N GLU A 400 40.71 -5.08 6.82
CA GLU A 400 41.80 -4.74 5.92
C GLU A 400 41.54 -3.45 5.13
N SER A 401 40.27 -3.17 4.77
CA SER A 401 39.88 -1.93 4.09
C SER A 401 39.77 -0.70 5.02
N GLY A 402 39.99 -0.88 6.32
CA GLY A 402 39.86 0.21 7.30
C GLY A 402 38.42 0.59 7.64
N CYS A 403 37.48 -0.32 7.43
CA CYS A 403 36.07 -0.11 7.75
C CYS A 403 35.86 0.15 9.25
N ALA A 404 35.11 1.21 9.57
CA ALA A 404 34.87 1.59 10.97
C ALA A 404 33.80 0.72 11.65
N ARG A 405 32.81 0.19 10.88
CA ARG A 405 31.68 -0.53 11.47
C ARG A 405 31.25 -1.72 10.62
N PHE A 406 31.01 -2.85 11.29
CA PHE A 406 30.50 -4.08 10.70
C PHE A 406 29.17 -4.47 11.37
N VAL A 407 28.08 -4.52 10.62
CA VAL A 407 26.75 -4.84 11.12
C VAL A 407 26.32 -6.19 10.56
N MET A 408 26.25 -7.21 11.42
CA MET A 408 25.86 -8.56 11.06
C MET A 408 24.36 -8.79 11.30
N ILE A 409 23.65 -9.23 10.28
CA ILE A 409 22.27 -9.68 10.43
C ILE A 409 22.25 -11.10 10.99
N SER A 410 21.61 -11.29 12.15
CA SER A 410 21.41 -12.60 12.79
C SER A 410 19.93 -12.91 12.97
N THR A 411 19.60 -13.94 13.73
CA THR A 411 18.26 -14.50 13.83
C THR A 411 17.99 -15.05 15.24
N ASP A 412 16.71 -15.14 15.61
CA ASP A 412 16.22 -15.88 16.79
C ASP A 412 16.67 -17.35 16.82
N LYS A 413 16.90 -17.96 15.65
CA LYS A 413 17.33 -19.36 15.51
C LYS A 413 18.78 -19.60 15.93
N ALA A 414 19.56 -18.54 16.12
CA ALA A 414 20.90 -18.61 16.73
C ALA A 414 20.87 -18.79 18.25
N VAL A 415 19.72 -18.57 18.88
CA VAL A 415 19.49 -18.76 20.33
C VAL A 415 19.12 -20.21 20.60
N ASN A 416 19.82 -20.89 21.52
CA ASN A 416 19.60 -22.32 21.83
C ASN A 416 19.34 -23.16 20.55
N PRO A 417 20.26 -23.17 19.57
CA PRO A 417 20.00 -23.69 18.24
C PRO A 417 19.64 -25.19 18.26
N THR A 418 18.63 -25.56 17.48
CA THR A 418 18.21 -26.94 17.23
C THR A 418 18.48 -27.38 15.79
N SER A 419 19.07 -26.50 14.99
CA SER A 419 19.36 -26.72 13.58
C SER A 419 20.81 -26.34 13.23
N VAL A 420 21.33 -26.98 12.19
CA VAL A 420 22.65 -26.63 11.62
C VAL A 420 22.69 -25.15 11.22
N MET A 421 21.64 -24.65 10.58
CA MET A 421 21.55 -23.25 10.18
C MET A 421 21.64 -22.31 11.40
N GLY A 422 20.85 -22.55 12.44
CA GLY A 422 20.89 -21.75 13.66
C GLY A 422 22.27 -21.84 14.35
N CYS A 423 22.85 -23.05 14.40
CA CYS A 423 24.17 -23.29 14.97
C CYS A 423 25.27 -22.53 14.20
N THR A 424 25.26 -22.54 12.87
CA THR A 424 26.23 -21.77 12.07
C THR A 424 26.07 -20.26 12.23
N LYS A 425 24.84 -19.74 12.41
CA LYS A 425 24.62 -18.32 12.72
C LYS A 425 25.14 -17.96 14.11
N ARG A 426 24.92 -18.84 15.11
CA ARG A 426 25.49 -18.64 16.46
C ARG A 426 27.01 -18.65 16.45
N LEU A 427 27.63 -19.58 15.72
CA LEU A 427 29.08 -19.63 15.59
C LEU A 427 29.62 -18.36 14.89
N ALA A 428 28.92 -17.87 13.86
CA ALA A 428 29.28 -16.62 13.18
C ALA A 428 29.19 -15.41 14.13
N GLU A 429 28.18 -15.33 15.03
CA GLU A 429 28.11 -14.29 16.05
C GLU A 429 29.34 -14.29 16.97
N LEU A 430 29.70 -15.49 17.50
CA LEU A 430 30.86 -15.64 18.36
C LEU A 430 32.17 -15.26 17.64
N LEU A 431 32.30 -15.62 16.35
CA LEU A 431 33.42 -15.28 15.52
C LEU A 431 33.54 -13.76 15.33
N VAL A 432 32.43 -13.08 15.01
CA VAL A 432 32.40 -11.62 14.84
C VAL A 432 32.79 -10.92 16.13
N LEU A 433 32.30 -11.38 17.29
CA LEU A 433 32.69 -10.84 18.59
C LEU A 433 34.18 -11.06 18.91
N TYR A 434 34.72 -12.26 18.57
CA TYR A 434 36.13 -12.58 18.79
C TYR A 434 37.06 -11.71 17.96
N GLU A 435 36.83 -11.63 16.65
CA GLU A 435 37.65 -10.83 15.73
C GLU A 435 37.50 -9.31 16.03
N GLY A 436 36.26 -8.87 16.30
CA GLY A 436 35.99 -7.50 16.70
C GLY A 436 36.67 -7.08 18.00
N SER A 437 36.90 -8.03 18.93
CA SER A 437 37.65 -7.74 20.16
C SER A 437 39.13 -7.50 19.94
N LYS A 438 39.69 -8.00 18.82
CA LYS A 438 41.12 -7.92 18.47
C LYS A 438 41.44 -6.80 17.48
N SER A 439 40.44 -6.13 16.95
CA SER A 439 40.55 -5.08 15.93
C SER A 439 39.90 -3.78 16.40
N ASP A 440 40.06 -2.70 15.66
CA ASP A 440 39.43 -1.41 15.99
C ASP A 440 38.04 -1.25 15.39
N ILE A 441 37.59 -2.21 14.54
CA ILE A 441 36.27 -2.20 13.94
C ILE A 441 35.15 -2.36 15.00
N HIS A 442 34.07 -1.60 14.87
CA HIS A 442 32.91 -1.72 15.73
C HIS A 442 31.95 -2.78 15.17
N CYS A 443 31.89 -3.94 15.81
CA CYS A 443 30.98 -5.02 15.41
C CYS A 443 29.64 -4.88 16.12
N VAL A 444 28.58 -4.88 15.33
CA VAL A 444 27.17 -4.87 15.78
C VAL A 444 26.48 -6.10 15.23
N ILE A 445 25.81 -6.85 16.08
CA ILE A 445 25.03 -8.03 15.70
C ILE A 445 23.57 -7.75 16.01
N THR A 446 22.65 -8.02 15.07
CA THR A 446 21.21 -7.79 15.24
C THR A 446 20.47 -9.09 15.12
N ARG A 447 19.70 -9.47 16.18
CA ARG A 447 18.85 -10.66 16.24
C ARG A 447 17.40 -10.27 16.17
N PHE A 448 16.67 -10.87 15.26
CA PHE A 448 15.21 -10.76 15.14
C PHE A 448 14.60 -12.03 14.57
N GLY A 449 13.29 -12.18 14.72
CA GLY A 449 12.55 -13.36 14.26
C GLY A 449 12.23 -13.33 12.76
N ASN A 450 11.08 -13.91 12.38
CA ASN A 450 10.72 -13.98 10.98
C ASN A 450 10.28 -12.62 10.46
N VAL A 451 10.59 -12.33 9.19
CA VAL A 451 10.09 -11.16 8.50
C VAL A 451 9.00 -11.54 7.51
N LEU A 452 7.91 -10.76 7.50
CA LEU A 452 6.73 -10.99 6.67
C LEU A 452 7.08 -10.85 5.18
N GLY A 453 6.54 -11.72 4.35
CA GLY A 453 6.68 -11.63 2.90
C GLY A 453 8.09 -11.90 2.36
N SER A 454 9.06 -12.32 3.19
CA SER A 454 10.41 -12.63 2.72
C SER A 454 10.43 -13.86 1.80
N ASN A 455 11.35 -13.86 0.82
CA ASN A 455 11.48 -14.94 -0.16
C ASN A 455 11.61 -16.31 0.52
N GLY A 456 10.77 -17.28 0.08
CA GLY A 456 10.73 -18.65 0.61
C GLY A 456 10.17 -18.77 2.03
N SER A 457 9.54 -17.73 2.59
CA SER A 457 8.86 -17.77 3.88
C SER A 457 7.45 -18.38 3.78
N VAL A 458 6.81 -18.56 4.92
CA VAL A 458 5.49 -19.22 5.05
C VAL A 458 4.37 -18.48 4.29
N ILE A 459 4.37 -17.14 4.27
CA ILE A 459 3.32 -16.35 3.61
C ILE A 459 3.31 -16.54 2.08
N PRO A 460 4.42 -16.36 1.34
CA PRO A 460 4.48 -16.70 -0.08
C PRO A 460 4.11 -18.15 -0.39
N LEU A 461 4.51 -19.09 0.49
CA LEU A 461 4.16 -20.50 0.33
C LEU A 461 2.65 -20.70 0.43
N PHE A 462 2.00 -20.17 1.46
CA PHE A 462 0.56 -20.28 1.65
C PHE A 462 -0.21 -19.61 0.51
N LYS A 463 0.23 -18.43 0.07
CA LYS A 463 -0.36 -17.76 -1.09
C LYS A 463 -0.32 -18.65 -2.33
N GLN A 464 0.83 -19.25 -2.63
CA GLN A 464 0.97 -20.16 -3.76
C GLN A 464 0.09 -21.42 -3.62
N GLN A 465 -0.03 -21.97 -2.41
CA GLN A 465 -0.90 -23.12 -2.14
C GLN A 465 -2.38 -22.77 -2.30
N ILE A 466 -2.81 -21.58 -1.84
CA ILE A 466 -4.17 -21.06 -2.05
C ILE A 466 -4.47 -20.88 -3.54
N GLU A 467 -3.57 -20.25 -4.30
CA GLU A 467 -3.71 -20.03 -5.74
C GLU A 467 -3.83 -21.34 -6.53
N ARG A 468 -3.25 -22.43 -6.01
CA ARG A 468 -3.32 -23.78 -6.61
C ARG A 468 -4.55 -24.59 -6.18
N GLY A 469 -5.39 -24.07 -5.28
CA GLY A 469 -6.54 -24.79 -4.73
C GLY A 469 -6.23 -25.69 -3.54
N GLY A 470 -5.08 -25.50 -2.88
CA GLY A 470 -4.67 -26.23 -1.70
C GLY A 470 -3.94 -27.57 -1.97
N PRO A 471 -3.72 -28.41 -0.94
CA PRO A 471 -3.92 -28.07 0.45
C PRO A 471 -2.87 -27.09 0.99
N ILE A 472 -3.21 -26.35 2.07
CA ILE A 472 -2.22 -25.63 2.85
C ILE A 472 -1.53 -26.60 3.81
N THR A 473 -0.19 -26.53 3.86
CA THR A 473 0.61 -27.41 4.73
C THR A 473 1.16 -26.63 5.93
N VAL A 474 0.80 -27.07 7.13
CA VAL A 474 1.30 -26.53 8.41
C VAL A 474 2.07 -27.63 9.13
N THR A 475 3.21 -27.32 9.73
CA THR A 475 4.06 -28.34 10.37
C THR A 475 3.48 -28.86 11.66
N ASP A 476 2.85 -28.02 12.47
CA ASP A 476 2.13 -28.42 13.67
C ASP A 476 1.05 -27.38 14.02
N ALA A 477 -0.04 -27.79 14.68
CA ALA A 477 -1.16 -26.92 15.04
C ALA A 477 -0.77 -25.84 16.06
N GLU A 478 0.18 -26.14 16.96
CA GLU A 478 0.60 -25.26 18.04
C GLU A 478 1.89 -24.48 17.71
N VAL A 479 2.46 -24.66 16.53
CA VAL A 479 3.69 -23.97 16.15
C VAL A 479 3.47 -22.47 16.09
N THR A 480 4.34 -21.72 16.79
CA THR A 480 4.27 -20.25 16.80
C THR A 480 5.55 -19.62 16.24
N ARG A 481 5.41 -18.45 15.65
CA ARG A 481 6.54 -17.63 15.17
C ARG A 481 6.31 -16.16 15.50
N TYR A 482 7.42 -15.45 15.74
CA TYR A 482 7.40 -14.00 15.80
C TYR A 482 7.46 -13.43 14.39
N PHE A 483 6.73 -12.36 14.14
CA PHE A 483 6.73 -11.67 12.85
C PHE A 483 6.96 -10.18 12.98
N MET A 484 7.67 -9.64 12.00
CA MET A 484 7.95 -8.22 11.83
C MET A 484 7.90 -7.90 10.34
N THR A 485 7.59 -6.67 9.95
CA THR A 485 7.70 -6.27 8.54
C THR A 485 9.17 -6.08 8.14
N ILE A 486 9.49 -6.27 6.85
CA ILE A 486 10.85 -6.05 6.35
C ILE A 486 11.32 -4.61 6.57
N PRO A 487 10.51 -3.56 6.25
CA PRO A 487 10.89 -2.18 6.54
C PRO A 487 11.13 -1.92 8.02
N GLU A 488 10.30 -2.47 8.93
CA GLU A 488 10.47 -2.35 10.37
C GLU A 488 11.79 -2.96 10.84
N ALA A 489 12.09 -4.20 10.41
CA ALA A 489 13.32 -4.89 10.75
C ALA A 489 14.56 -4.09 10.32
N VAL A 490 14.57 -3.59 9.09
CA VAL A 490 15.69 -2.81 8.56
C VAL A 490 15.83 -1.47 9.26
N SER A 491 14.73 -0.80 9.55
CA SER A 491 14.75 0.43 10.34
C SER A 491 15.43 0.22 11.70
N LEU A 492 15.10 -0.86 12.41
CA LEU A 492 15.75 -1.22 13.68
C LEU A 492 17.22 -1.62 13.50
N VAL A 493 17.60 -2.25 12.37
CA VAL A 493 19.00 -2.54 12.05
C VAL A 493 19.82 -1.25 11.89
N LEU A 494 19.29 -0.26 11.16
CA LEU A 494 19.95 1.04 10.99
C LEU A 494 20.09 1.78 12.30
N GLU A 495 19.06 1.76 13.15
CA GLU A 495 19.09 2.34 14.50
C GLU A 495 20.10 1.61 15.39
N ALA A 496 20.08 0.29 15.44
CA ALA A 496 21.04 -0.53 16.18
C ALA A 496 22.48 -0.26 15.73
N SER A 497 22.70 -0.03 14.43
CA SER A 497 23.99 0.38 13.90
C SER A 497 24.44 1.71 14.46
N ALA A 498 23.54 2.67 14.62
CA ALA A 498 23.85 3.99 15.19
C ALA A 498 24.10 3.95 16.71
N LEU A 499 23.35 3.09 17.44
CA LEU A 499 23.46 2.88 18.88
C LEU A 499 24.74 2.16 19.32
N GLY A 500 25.33 1.36 18.42
CA GLY A 500 26.34 0.37 18.76
C GLY A 500 27.61 0.98 19.35
N GLU A 501 27.85 0.71 20.64
CA GLU A 501 29.19 0.64 21.21
C GLU A 501 29.92 -0.59 20.61
N LYS A 502 31.21 -0.72 20.87
CA LYS A 502 32.03 -1.81 20.34
C LYS A 502 31.52 -3.18 20.79
N ASN A 503 31.29 -4.11 19.85
CA ASN A 503 30.96 -5.53 20.08
C ASN A 503 29.66 -5.79 20.83
N ASN A 504 28.54 -5.27 20.34
CA ASN A 504 27.22 -5.48 20.93
C ASN A 504 26.35 -6.43 20.12
N VAL A 505 25.55 -7.23 20.85
CA VAL A 505 24.44 -8.01 20.28
C VAL A 505 23.14 -7.32 20.66
N PHE A 506 22.37 -6.91 19.67
CA PHE A 506 21.05 -6.32 19.86
C PHE A 506 19.94 -7.32 19.51
N VAL A 507 18.92 -7.34 20.34
CA VAL A 507 17.72 -8.15 20.18
C VAL A 507 16.54 -7.21 20.03
N PHE A 508 15.73 -7.44 18.98
CA PHE A 508 14.57 -6.60 18.74
C PHE A 508 13.32 -7.16 19.44
N ASP A 509 12.50 -6.27 19.97
CA ASP A 509 11.20 -6.61 20.51
C ASP A 509 10.28 -7.07 19.38
N MET A 510 10.00 -8.36 19.33
CA MET A 510 9.15 -8.98 18.31
C MET A 510 7.66 -8.96 18.66
N GLY A 511 7.29 -8.52 19.88
CA GLY A 511 5.93 -8.55 20.42
C GLY A 511 5.37 -9.95 20.59
N GLU A 512 4.08 -10.13 20.27
CA GLU A 512 3.40 -11.40 20.45
C GLU A 512 3.72 -12.39 19.34
N SER A 513 3.89 -13.67 19.70
CA SER A 513 4.04 -14.74 18.74
C SER A 513 2.68 -15.11 18.12
N VAL A 514 2.69 -15.47 16.84
CA VAL A 514 1.49 -15.83 16.07
C VAL A 514 1.50 -17.33 15.77
N ARG A 515 0.38 -18.02 16.00
CA ARG A 515 0.22 -19.42 15.58
C ARG A 515 0.14 -19.49 14.05
N ILE A 516 0.92 -20.38 13.47
CA ILE A 516 0.99 -20.55 12.00
C ILE A 516 -0.34 -21.08 11.44
N LEU A 517 -1.07 -21.90 12.21
CA LEU A 517 -2.40 -22.34 11.82
C LEU A 517 -3.41 -21.18 11.73
N ASP A 518 -3.38 -20.23 12.68
CA ASP A 518 -4.25 -19.06 12.67
C ASP A 518 -3.92 -18.15 11.48
N LEU A 519 -2.62 -18.02 11.16
CA LEU A 519 -2.16 -17.31 9.97
C LEU A 519 -2.70 -17.95 8.69
N ALA A 520 -2.63 -19.27 8.56
CA ALA A 520 -3.16 -20.02 7.42
C ALA A 520 -4.67 -19.80 7.25
N ASN A 521 -5.44 -19.93 8.35
CA ASN A 521 -6.88 -19.72 8.34
C ASN A 521 -7.27 -18.29 7.93
N LYS A 522 -6.55 -17.27 8.42
CA LYS A 522 -6.76 -15.88 8.03
C LYS A 522 -6.46 -15.65 6.55
N MET A 523 -5.40 -16.25 6.01
CA MET A 523 -5.07 -16.13 4.59
C MET A 523 -6.11 -16.77 3.67
N ILE A 524 -6.66 -17.94 4.06
CA ILE A 524 -7.76 -18.58 3.34
C ILE A 524 -9.00 -17.67 3.34
N ALA A 525 -9.37 -17.13 4.50
CA ALA A 525 -10.51 -16.22 4.63
C ALA A 525 -10.33 -14.92 3.83
N LEU A 526 -9.12 -14.33 3.81
CA LEU A 526 -8.78 -13.16 2.98
C LEU A 526 -8.94 -13.47 1.47
N ALA A 527 -8.59 -14.68 1.05
CA ALA A 527 -8.82 -15.14 -0.32
C ALA A 527 -10.33 -15.39 -0.63
N GLY A 528 -11.20 -15.28 0.37
CA GLY A 528 -12.64 -15.49 0.26
C GLY A 528 -13.02 -16.96 0.15
N MET A 529 -12.22 -17.83 0.73
CA MET A 529 -12.40 -19.27 0.76
C MET A 529 -12.67 -19.76 2.18
N GLU A 530 -13.27 -20.95 2.31
CA GLU A 530 -13.60 -21.57 3.60
C GLU A 530 -12.70 -22.78 3.84
N VAL A 531 -12.15 -22.87 5.07
CA VAL A 531 -11.34 -24.00 5.52
C VAL A 531 -12.18 -25.27 5.55
N GLY A 532 -11.66 -26.35 4.98
CA GLY A 532 -12.33 -27.65 4.94
C GLY A 532 -13.42 -27.81 3.87
N ARG A 533 -13.85 -26.70 3.24
CA ARG A 533 -14.78 -26.73 2.12
C ARG A 533 -14.08 -26.44 0.79
N ASP A 534 -13.37 -25.33 0.72
CA ASP A 534 -12.70 -24.89 -0.50
C ASP A 534 -11.20 -25.24 -0.48
N ILE A 535 -10.57 -25.18 0.70
CA ILE A 535 -9.15 -25.51 0.90
C ILE A 535 -8.99 -26.33 2.20
N GLU A 536 -8.27 -27.44 2.11
CA GLU A 536 -7.87 -28.22 3.28
C GLU A 536 -6.56 -27.69 3.89
N VAL A 537 -6.46 -27.80 5.22
CA VAL A 537 -5.21 -27.57 5.97
C VAL A 537 -4.68 -28.92 6.47
N VAL A 538 -3.47 -29.27 6.05
CA VAL A 538 -2.83 -30.55 6.37
C VAL A 538 -1.68 -30.33 7.34
N ILE A 539 -1.68 -31.06 8.45
CA ILE A 539 -0.56 -31.07 9.41
C ILE A 539 0.47 -32.10 8.95
N THR A 540 1.72 -31.65 8.71
CA THR A 540 2.78 -32.50 8.12
C THR A 540 3.80 -33.05 9.11
N GLY A 541 3.75 -32.60 10.36
CA GLY A 541 4.78 -32.86 11.37
C GLY A 541 5.95 -31.85 11.29
N LEU A 542 6.62 -31.66 12.45
CA LEU A 542 7.81 -30.82 12.54
C LEU A 542 8.95 -31.38 11.68
N ARG A 543 9.66 -30.48 11.01
CA ARG A 543 10.84 -30.84 10.22
C ARG A 543 12.08 -30.98 11.12
N PRO A 544 13.09 -31.76 10.72
CA PRO A 544 14.36 -31.81 11.43
C PRO A 544 14.93 -30.40 11.65
N GLY A 545 15.33 -30.10 12.89
CA GLY A 545 15.87 -28.81 13.29
C GLY A 545 14.83 -27.68 13.47
N GLU A 546 13.54 -27.95 13.28
CA GLU A 546 12.49 -26.96 13.50
C GLU A 546 12.02 -26.97 14.96
N LYS A 547 11.88 -25.76 15.56
CA LYS A 547 11.35 -25.57 16.90
C LYS A 547 9.83 -25.42 16.90
N MET A 548 9.16 -25.86 17.96
CA MET A 548 7.74 -25.57 18.21
C MET A 548 7.54 -24.07 18.43
N HIS A 549 8.33 -23.48 19.32
CA HIS A 549 8.34 -22.06 19.66
C HIS A 549 9.75 -21.52 19.53
N GLU A 550 9.92 -20.37 18.87
CA GLU A 550 11.21 -19.68 18.79
C GLU A 550 11.46 -18.87 20.06
N GLU A 551 12.75 -18.76 20.43
CA GLU A 551 13.22 -18.05 21.61
C GLU A 551 14.05 -16.84 21.18
N LEU A 552 13.81 -15.68 21.80
CA LEU A 552 14.61 -14.47 21.53
C LEU A 552 15.88 -14.41 22.38
N LEU A 553 15.90 -15.16 23.47
CA LEU A 553 16.97 -15.17 24.47
C LEU A 553 17.28 -16.59 24.93
N SER A 554 18.54 -16.85 25.22
CA SER A 554 18.93 -18.03 25.96
C SER A 554 18.82 -17.80 27.49
N MET A 555 18.70 -18.88 28.27
CA MET A 555 18.67 -18.78 29.73
C MET A 555 19.97 -18.21 30.35
N ARG A 556 21.03 -18.08 29.56
CA ARG A 556 22.33 -17.56 29.97
C ARG A 556 22.59 -16.12 29.55
N GLU A 557 21.69 -15.52 28.78
CA GLU A 557 21.78 -14.14 28.30
C GLU A 557 20.90 -13.23 29.15
N TYR A 558 21.40 -12.02 29.42
CA TYR A 558 20.66 -10.97 30.12
C TYR A 558 20.39 -9.84 29.14
N LEU A 559 19.16 -9.27 29.19
CA LEU A 559 18.82 -8.08 28.42
C LEU A 559 19.06 -6.83 29.25
N LEU A 560 19.76 -5.89 28.65
CA LEU A 560 19.90 -4.53 29.12
C LEU A 560 19.09 -3.59 28.22
N PRO A 561 18.31 -2.67 28.78
CA PRO A 561 17.58 -1.69 28.01
C PRO A 561 18.56 -0.76 27.28
N THR A 562 18.17 -0.30 26.10
CA THR A 562 18.82 0.81 25.41
C THR A 562 17.92 2.05 25.50
N HIS A 563 18.33 3.17 24.94
CA HIS A 563 17.45 4.34 24.85
C HIS A 563 16.34 4.18 23.80
N HIS A 564 16.37 3.11 23.00
CA HIS A 564 15.32 2.77 22.06
C HIS A 564 14.44 1.64 22.64
N GLU A 565 13.12 1.91 22.82
CA GLU A 565 12.18 1.01 23.49
C GLU A 565 12.11 -0.41 22.90
N LYS A 566 12.39 -0.56 21.59
CA LYS A 566 12.30 -1.84 20.88
C LYS A 566 13.65 -2.51 20.61
N ILE A 567 14.74 -1.94 21.06
CA ILE A 567 16.08 -2.50 20.91
C ILE A 567 16.67 -2.74 22.30
N MET A 568 16.96 -4.00 22.58
CA MET A 568 17.62 -4.39 23.82
C MET A 568 19.01 -4.92 23.52
N ARG A 569 19.96 -4.69 24.42
CA ARG A 569 21.32 -5.24 24.33
C ARG A 569 21.37 -6.56 25.07
N ALA A 570 21.82 -7.62 24.40
CA ALA A 570 22.07 -8.91 25.03
C ALA A 570 23.52 -8.99 25.51
N GLU A 571 23.72 -9.29 26.81
CA GLU A 571 25.01 -9.73 27.30
C GLU A 571 25.14 -11.22 27.01
N THR A 572 26.03 -11.54 26.09
CA THR A 572 26.23 -12.90 25.60
C THR A 572 27.40 -13.55 26.31
N PRO A 573 27.20 -14.56 27.15
CA PRO A 573 28.30 -15.32 27.72
C PRO A 573 28.95 -16.21 26.65
N GLY A 574 30.25 -16.27 26.67
CA GLY A 574 31.05 -17.13 25.81
C GLY A 574 31.86 -16.37 24.77
N THR A 575 33.11 -16.71 24.68
CA THR A 575 34.05 -16.23 23.66
C THR A 575 34.73 -17.46 23.06
N LEU A 576 35.05 -17.39 21.77
CA LEU A 576 35.90 -18.42 21.16
C LEU A 576 37.31 -18.33 21.72
N ALA A 577 37.94 -19.50 21.94
CA ALA A 577 39.37 -19.56 22.25
C ALA A 577 40.16 -19.62 20.93
N THR A 578 41.46 -19.35 21.00
CA THR A 578 42.35 -19.48 19.83
C THR A 578 42.32 -20.89 19.24
N ALA A 579 42.25 -21.92 20.08
CA ALA A 579 42.12 -23.32 19.65
C ALA A 579 40.81 -23.59 18.87
N ASP A 580 39.73 -22.84 19.12
CA ASP A 580 38.48 -22.97 18.39
C ASP A 580 38.63 -22.35 17.00
N MET A 581 39.38 -21.26 16.87
CA MET A 581 39.70 -20.66 15.57
C MET A 581 40.58 -21.58 14.73
N ASP A 582 41.57 -22.25 15.35
CA ASP A 582 42.41 -23.25 14.68
C ASP A 582 41.58 -24.43 14.18
N ALA A 583 40.58 -24.84 14.95
CA ALA A 583 39.68 -25.93 14.55
C ALA A 583 38.74 -25.50 13.38
N ILE A 584 38.25 -24.25 13.38
CA ILE A 584 37.48 -23.67 12.26
C ILE A 584 38.36 -23.64 10.99
N ALA A 585 39.60 -23.17 11.11
CA ALA A 585 40.57 -23.10 10.02
C ALA A 585 40.93 -24.51 9.49
N SER A 586 41.11 -25.50 10.37
CA SER A 586 41.37 -26.88 10.00
C SER A 586 40.22 -27.50 9.20
N LEU A 587 38.96 -27.30 9.65
CA LEU A 587 37.79 -27.75 8.90
C LEU A 587 37.64 -27.05 7.55
N ALA A 588 38.03 -25.76 7.45
CA ALA A 588 38.02 -25.03 6.18
C ALA A 588 38.91 -25.68 5.11
N CYS A 589 39.95 -26.42 5.51
CA CYS A 589 40.82 -27.20 4.61
C CYS A 589 40.19 -28.54 4.20
N ASP A 590 39.22 -29.08 4.98
CA ASP A 590 38.52 -30.35 4.71
C ASP A 590 37.17 -30.11 4.05
N GLN A 591 37.21 -29.53 2.86
CA GLN A 591 36.02 -29.07 2.14
C GLN A 591 35.02 -30.19 1.85
N GLY A 592 33.72 -29.90 2.09
CA GLY A 592 32.62 -30.82 1.77
C GLY A 592 32.35 -31.90 2.84
N ASN A 593 33.09 -31.91 3.94
CA ASN A 593 32.91 -32.94 4.99
C ASN A 593 31.73 -32.58 5.90
N HIS A 594 30.54 -33.08 5.56
CA HIS A 594 29.31 -32.85 6.32
C HIS A 594 29.35 -33.41 7.76
N HIS A 595 30.01 -34.56 7.95
CA HIS A 595 30.12 -35.21 9.28
C HIS A 595 31.03 -34.40 10.21
N ALA A 596 32.24 -34.10 9.78
CA ALA A 596 33.18 -33.28 10.53
C ALA A 596 32.60 -31.87 10.85
N THR A 597 31.80 -31.30 9.92
CA THR A 597 31.09 -30.04 10.16
C THR A 597 30.12 -30.15 11.33
N ARG A 598 29.28 -31.19 11.39
CA ARG A 598 28.35 -31.39 12.53
C ARG A 598 29.10 -31.61 13.84
N GLU A 599 30.15 -32.42 13.85
CA GLU A 599 30.96 -32.65 15.05
C GLU A 599 31.59 -31.35 15.57
N LEU A 600 32.14 -30.52 14.69
CA LEU A 600 32.68 -29.23 15.07
C LEU A 600 31.61 -28.33 15.65
N LEU A 601 30.43 -28.24 15.03
CA LEU A 601 29.32 -27.42 15.51
C LEU A 601 28.85 -27.86 16.90
N ILE A 602 28.70 -29.17 17.15
CA ILE A 602 28.33 -29.71 18.46
C ILE A 602 29.39 -29.37 19.51
N ARG A 603 30.67 -29.44 19.15
CA ARG A 603 31.77 -29.12 20.07
C ARG A 603 31.83 -27.61 20.42
N LEU A 604 31.66 -26.76 19.43
CA LEU A 604 31.83 -25.30 19.61
C LEU A 604 30.60 -24.60 20.18
N ILE A 605 29.42 -25.18 19.98
CA ILE A 605 28.16 -24.61 20.44
C ILE A 605 27.48 -25.61 21.40
N PRO A 606 27.80 -25.56 22.69
CA PRO A 606 27.25 -26.52 23.68
C PRO A 606 25.73 -26.44 23.83
N GLU A 607 25.11 -25.33 23.45
CA GLU A 607 23.66 -25.15 23.44
C GLU A 607 22.96 -25.85 22.27
N TYR A 608 23.73 -26.34 21.28
CA TYR A 608 23.17 -27.03 20.10
C TYR A 608 22.64 -28.39 20.48
N LYS A 609 21.34 -28.59 20.29
CA LYS A 609 20.64 -29.87 20.48
C LYS A 609 20.43 -30.48 19.10
N ALA A 610 21.37 -31.33 18.66
CA ALA A 610 21.33 -32.01 17.36
C ALA A 610 20.19 -33.03 17.27
#